data_678fef5371abb3cb5052b36c265f2196
#
_entry.id   678fef5371abb3cb5052b36c265f2196
#
_cell.length_a   1.000
_cell.length_b   1.000
_cell.length_c   1.000
_cell.angle_alpha   90.00
_cell.angle_beta   90.00
_cell.angle_gamma   90.00
#
_symmetry.space_group_name_H-M   'P 1'
#
loop_
_entity.id
_entity.type
_entity.pdbx_description
1 polymer ?
#
loop_
_entity_poly.entity_id
_entity_poly.type
_entity_poly.pdbx_seq_one_letter_code
_entity_poly.pdbx_strand_id
1 'polypeptide(L)'
;TLKSLISNTGLLKANGGIIKLSAATAKSLSRSSVNIGSSGLIIARSVNDKTGRVVIGSPTNNKIKIAGKIDVSGHRSLTPSGTITVRGRSVTHNGQMFARGGSGGKVNIISKDTLKLDGSIFAQGTKEKGGSVLFLSEKSISSTPKTVVDVSGANKGGRIRSLAKSTNTSSGTFKSCL
;
A
#
# COMPACT_ATOMS: atom_id res chain seq x y z
N THR A 1 1.25 13.23 25.52
CA THR A 1 1.83 13.60 24.20
C THR A 1 1.21 12.72 23.13
N LEU A 2 0.43 13.29 22.22
CA LEU A 2 -0.16 12.57 21.07
C LEU A 2 0.95 12.02 20.17
N LYS A 3 1.00 10.68 20.06
CA LYS A 3 2.01 9.98 19.22
C LYS A 3 1.58 9.90 17.75
N SER A 4 0.28 9.91 17.47
CA SER A 4 -0.33 9.92 16.12
C SER A 4 -1.74 10.50 16.18
N LEU A 5 -2.24 11.05 15.08
CA LEU A 5 -3.63 11.53 14.98
C LEU A 5 -4.60 10.40 14.71
N ILE A 6 -4.20 9.40 13.92
CA ILE A 6 -4.92 8.16 13.70
C ILE A 6 -3.99 7.01 14.04
N SER A 7 -4.42 6.14 14.92
CA SER A 7 -3.70 4.89 15.25
C SER A 7 -4.66 3.73 15.12
N ASN A 8 -4.29 2.75 14.30
CA ASN A 8 -5.02 1.49 14.18
C ASN A 8 -4.13 0.33 14.62
N THR A 9 -4.53 -0.33 15.70
CA THR A 9 -3.93 -1.56 16.21
C THR A 9 -4.91 -2.73 16.21
N GLY A 10 -6.13 -2.50 15.75
CA GLY A 10 -7.22 -3.46 15.67
C GLY A 10 -7.66 -3.75 14.23
N LEU A 11 -8.86 -4.32 14.10
CA LEU A 11 -9.46 -4.72 12.83
C LEU A 11 -10.40 -3.62 12.31
N LEU A 12 -10.16 -3.16 11.08
CA LEU A 12 -11.10 -2.40 10.27
C LEU A 12 -11.51 -3.26 9.07
N LYS A 13 -12.81 -3.53 8.90
CA LYS A 13 -13.32 -4.41 7.81
C LYS A 13 -14.49 -3.77 7.07
N ALA A 14 -14.38 -3.71 5.73
CA ALA A 14 -15.43 -3.22 4.83
C ALA A 14 -15.32 -3.94 3.47
N ASN A 15 -15.72 -5.22 3.41
CA ASN A 15 -15.63 -5.99 2.17
C ASN A 15 -16.56 -5.42 1.09
N GLY A 16 -16.07 -5.28 -0.13
CA GLY A 16 -16.74 -4.62 -1.25
C GLY A 16 -16.91 -3.11 -1.05
N GLY A 17 -16.33 -2.53 0.01
CA GLY A 17 -16.47 -1.14 0.38
C GLY A 17 -15.15 -0.36 0.37
N ILE A 18 -15.20 0.84 0.94
CA ILE A 18 -14.06 1.77 1.02
C ILE A 18 -13.70 2.01 2.48
N ILE A 19 -12.44 1.84 2.83
CA ILE A 19 -11.87 2.30 4.11
C ILE A 19 -10.99 3.51 3.81
N LYS A 20 -11.33 4.65 4.40
CA LYS A 20 -10.56 5.88 4.26
C LYS A 20 -10.07 6.36 5.62
N LEU A 21 -8.75 6.44 5.79
CA LEU A 21 -8.09 7.00 6.96
C LEU A 21 -7.38 8.29 6.56
N SER A 22 -7.99 9.43 6.92
CA SER A 22 -7.49 10.75 6.56
C SER A 22 -7.34 11.60 7.80
N ALA A 23 -6.09 11.98 8.10
CA ALA A 23 -5.78 12.90 9.18
C ALA A 23 -5.54 14.30 8.61
N ALA A 24 -6.37 15.26 9.02
CA ALA A 24 -6.12 16.67 8.77
C ALA A 24 -5.13 17.20 9.84
N THR A 25 -4.04 17.81 9.43
CA THR A 25 -3.05 18.36 10.37
C THR A 25 -3.14 19.87 10.46
N ALA A 26 -3.16 20.38 11.67
CA ALA A 26 -2.69 21.75 11.92
C ALA A 26 -1.17 21.84 11.65
N LYS A 27 -0.70 22.95 11.13
CA LYS A 27 0.67 23.17 10.61
C LYS A 27 1.84 22.84 11.54
N SER A 28 1.59 22.55 12.83
CA SER A 28 2.63 22.47 13.88
C SER A 28 2.97 21.06 14.38
N LEU A 29 2.34 20.00 13.89
CA LEU A 29 2.59 18.64 14.42
C LEU A 29 3.66 17.90 13.62
N SER A 30 4.83 17.74 14.22
CA SER A 30 6.00 17.05 13.63
C SER A 30 5.94 15.51 13.67
N ARG A 31 4.86 14.89 14.18
CA ARG A 31 4.75 13.44 14.41
C ARG A 31 3.88 12.72 13.37
N SER A 32 3.92 11.40 13.41
CA SER A 32 3.16 10.56 12.47
C SER A 32 1.66 10.85 12.57
N SER A 33 1.07 11.26 11.47
CA SER A 33 -0.36 11.58 11.42
C SER A 33 -1.22 10.34 11.31
N VAL A 34 -0.73 9.29 10.64
CA VAL A 34 -1.40 7.99 10.54
C VAL A 34 -0.40 6.88 10.87
N ASN A 35 -0.75 6.04 11.82
CA ASN A 35 0.02 4.88 12.22
C ASN A 35 -0.85 3.62 12.18
N ILE A 36 -0.52 2.69 11.29
CA ILE A 36 -1.06 1.33 11.31
C ILE A 36 -0.03 0.48 12.04
N GLY A 37 -0.33 0.14 13.30
CA GLY A 37 0.55 -0.66 14.15
C GLY A 37 0.74 -2.08 13.62
N SER A 38 1.70 -2.82 14.16
CA SER A 38 2.02 -4.19 13.70
C SER A 38 0.85 -5.18 13.86
N SER A 39 -0.03 -4.99 14.83
CA SER A 39 -1.27 -5.74 15.01
C SER A 39 -2.46 -5.17 14.23
N GLY A 40 -2.31 -3.98 13.62
CA GLY A 40 -3.37 -3.35 12.85
C GLY A 40 -3.69 -4.12 11.58
N LEU A 41 -4.98 -4.40 11.36
CA LEU A 41 -5.49 -5.14 10.22
C LEU A 41 -6.59 -4.34 9.52
N ILE A 42 -6.38 -4.03 8.25
CA ILE A 42 -7.36 -3.33 7.41
C ILE A 42 -7.78 -4.28 6.29
N ILE A 43 -9.06 -4.61 6.22
CA ILE A 43 -9.62 -5.53 5.23
C ILE A 43 -10.73 -4.83 4.45
N ALA A 44 -10.52 -4.67 3.13
CA ALA A 44 -11.54 -4.22 2.19
C ALA A 44 -11.48 -5.11 0.94
N ARG A 45 -11.76 -6.41 1.13
CA ARG A 45 -11.69 -7.40 0.06
C ARG A 45 -12.79 -7.16 -0.97
N SER A 46 -12.44 -7.36 -2.24
CA SER A 46 -13.42 -7.33 -3.32
C SER A 46 -14.37 -8.54 -3.21
N VAL A 47 -15.67 -8.27 -3.34
CA VAL A 47 -16.74 -9.28 -3.22
C VAL A 47 -17.73 -9.08 -4.37
N ASN A 48 -17.99 -10.13 -5.13
CA ASN A 48 -18.80 -10.09 -6.35
C ASN A 48 -18.23 -9.01 -7.30
N ASP A 49 -19.07 -8.08 -7.77
CA ASP A 49 -18.69 -7.01 -8.71
C ASP A 49 -18.16 -5.74 -8.01
N LYS A 50 -18.10 -5.74 -6.67
CA LYS A 50 -17.63 -4.60 -5.88
C LYS A 50 -16.17 -4.76 -5.50
N THR A 51 -15.31 -3.90 -6.03
CA THR A 51 -13.90 -3.86 -5.67
C THR A 51 -13.67 -3.09 -4.38
N GLY A 52 -12.93 -3.70 -3.45
CA GLY A 52 -12.56 -3.04 -2.21
C GLY A 52 -11.52 -1.94 -2.44
N ARG A 53 -11.56 -0.91 -1.60
CA ARG A 53 -10.61 0.20 -1.68
C ARG A 53 -10.14 0.62 -0.29
N VAL A 54 -8.84 0.82 -0.15
CA VAL A 54 -8.23 1.41 1.05
C VAL A 54 -7.48 2.68 0.64
N VAL A 55 -7.80 3.79 1.30
CA VAL A 55 -7.14 5.08 1.11
C VAL A 55 -6.61 5.58 2.45
N ILE A 56 -5.31 5.79 2.54
CA ILE A 56 -4.64 6.24 3.76
C ILE A 56 -3.90 7.55 3.48
N GLY A 57 -4.14 8.53 4.34
CA GLY A 57 -3.44 9.80 4.35
C GLY A 57 -4.12 10.92 3.58
N SER A 58 -3.50 12.07 3.64
CA SER A 58 -3.94 13.33 3.03
C SER A 58 -2.80 13.96 2.22
N PRO A 59 -3.10 14.77 1.21
CA PRO A 59 -2.09 15.23 0.25
C PRO A 59 -0.99 16.12 0.81
N THR A 60 -1.11 16.68 1.99
CA THR A 60 -0.28 17.85 2.28
C THR A 60 0.81 17.72 3.32
N ASN A 61 0.72 17.05 4.44
CA ASN A 61 1.82 17.13 5.43
C ASN A 61 1.93 15.95 6.41
N ASN A 62 1.42 14.80 6.08
CA ASN A 62 1.32 13.71 7.03
C ASN A 62 2.49 12.72 6.92
N LYS A 63 3.05 12.35 8.06
CA LYS A 63 3.92 11.18 8.17
C LYS A 63 3.05 9.94 8.34
N ILE A 64 3.23 8.94 7.49
CA ILE A 64 2.46 7.71 7.50
C ILE A 64 3.41 6.55 7.81
N LYS A 65 3.05 5.75 8.80
CA LYS A 65 3.72 4.50 9.13
C LYS A 65 2.74 3.32 9.00
N ILE A 66 3.12 2.32 8.23
CA ILE A 66 2.33 1.11 8.01
C ILE A 66 3.19 -0.09 8.40
N ALA A 67 2.96 -0.62 9.60
CA ALA A 67 3.61 -1.83 10.11
C ALA A 67 2.67 -3.04 10.14
N GLY A 68 1.37 -2.80 10.01
CA GLY A 68 0.33 -3.82 10.01
C GLY A 68 0.04 -4.39 8.62
N LYS A 69 -1.14 -4.99 8.50
CA LYS A 69 -1.59 -5.67 7.28
C LYS A 69 -2.76 -4.93 6.64
N ILE A 70 -2.69 -4.76 5.31
CA ILE A 70 -3.76 -4.21 4.49
C ILE A 70 -4.12 -5.22 3.42
N ASP A 71 -5.40 -5.60 3.30
CA ASP A 71 -5.88 -6.63 2.40
C ASP A 71 -7.09 -6.15 1.58
N VAL A 72 -6.88 -5.97 0.29
CA VAL A 72 -7.91 -5.67 -0.71
C VAL A 72 -8.05 -6.80 -1.75
N SER A 73 -7.63 -7.99 -1.40
CA SER A 73 -7.66 -9.15 -2.31
C SER A 73 -9.09 -9.49 -2.76
N GLY A 74 -9.23 -10.15 -3.89
CA GLY A 74 -10.47 -10.74 -4.32
C GLY A 74 -10.90 -11.87 -3.37
N HIS A 75 -12.21 -11.96 -3.08
CA HIS A 75 -12.74 -12.97 -2.17
C HIS A 75 -12.60 -14.40 -2.74
N ARG A 76 -12.65 -14.53 -4.06
CA ARG A 76 -12.46 -15.79 -4.78
C ARG A 76 -11.38 -15.62 -5.85
N SER A 77 -10.82 -16.73 -6.31
CA SER A 77 -9.75 -16.75 -7.33
C SER A 77 -10.12 -16.10 -8.67
N LEU A 78 -11.40 -15.92 -8.96
CA LEU A 78 -11.91 -15.25 -10.17
C LEU A 78 -12.25 -13.77 -9.93
N THR A 79 -12.37 -13.34 -8.65
CA THR A 79 -12.71 -11.96 -8.32
C THR A 79 -11.50 -11.05 -8.52
N PRO A 80 -11.61 -9.96 -9.29
CA PRO A 80 -10.53 -8.99 -9.40
C PRO A 80 -10.24 -8.37 -8.03
N SER A 81 -8.99 -8.04 -7.76
CA SER A 81 -8.64 -7.42 -6.51
C SER A 81 -8.86 -5.91 -6.53
N GLY A 82 -8.80 -5.30 -5.35
CA GLY A 82 -9.07 -3.89 -5.17
C GLY A 82 -7.84 -2.98 -5.31
N THR A 83 -7.95 -1.81 -4.70
CA THR A 83 -6.92 -0.78 -4.77
C THR A 83 -6.51 -0.31 -3.38
N ILE A 84 -5.20 -0.21 -3.15
CA ILE A 84 -4.60 0.47 -1.99
C ILE A 84 -3.95 1.76 -2.48
N THR A 85 -4.28 2.87 -1.85
CA THR A 85 -3.64 4.17 -2.11
C THR A 85 -3.16 4.77 -0.79
N VAL A 86 -1.87 5.05 -0.71
CA VAL A 86 -1.22 5.70 0.43
C VAL A 86 -0.61 7.00 -0.05
N ARG A 87 -0.96 8.12 0.59
CA ARG A 87 -0.43 9.44 0.24
C ARG A 87 -0.03 10.21 1.49
N GLY A 88 1.22 10.64 1.56
CA GLY A 88 1.73 11.42 2.68
C GLY A 88 2.95 12.25 2.33
N ARG A 89 3.38 13.07 3.26
CA ARG A 89 4.66 13.79 3.13
C ARG A 89 5.84 12.82 3.18
N SER A 90 5.86 11.97 4.20
CA SER A 90 6.82 10.87 4.32
C SER A 90 6.06 9.59 4.61
N VAL A 91 6.39 8.51 3.91
CA VAL A 91 5.74 7.21 4.06
C VAL A 91 6.79 6.17 4.41
N THR A 92 6.52 5.40 5.47
CA THR A 92 7.30 4.23 5.86
C THR A 92 6.40 3.01 5.82
N HIS A 93 6.73 2.04 5.00
CA HIS A 93 6.03 0.77 4.89
C HIS A 93 6.95 -0.37 5.31
N ASN A 94 6.65 -0.98 6.44
CA ASN A 94 7.34 -2.16 6.97
C ASN A 94 6.38 -3.30 7.35
N GLY A 95 5.15 -3.25 6.86
CA GLY A 95 4.12 -4.26 7.01
C GLY A 95 3.87 -5.08 5.76
N GLN A 96 2.62 -5.46 5.56
CA GLN A 96 2.19 -6.27 4.42
C GLN A 96 0.98 -5.65 3.70
N MET A 97 1.02 -5.63 2.38
CA MET A 97 -0.11 -5.23 1.54
C MET A 97 -0.48 -6.35 0.56
N PHE A 98 -1.76 -6.70 0.52
CA PHE A 98 -2.30 -7.74 -0.34
C PHE A 98 -3.36 -7.17 -1.27
N ALA A 99 -3.13 -7.35 -2.56
CA ALA A 99 -4.06 -7.01 -3.63
C ALA A 99 -4.09 -8.17 -4.65
N ARG A 100 -4.30 -9.39 -4.15
CA ARG A 100 -4.32 -10.65 -4.92
C ARG A 100 -5.73 -10.96 -5.41
N GLY A 101 -5.87 -11.51 -6.60
CA GLY A 101 -7.17 -11.92 -7.12
C GLY A 101 -7.07 -12.68 -8.43
N GLY A 102 -8.18 -12.89 -9.12
CA GLY A 102 -8.17 -13.40 -10.48
C GLY A 102 -7.24 -12.57 -11.36
N SER A 103 -7.45 -11.26 -11.39
CA SER A 103 -6.46 -10.25 -11.79
C SER A 103 -5.87 -9.59 -10.56
N GLY A 104 -4.58 -9.31 -10.58
CA GLY A 104 -3.88 -8.56 -9.55
C GLY A 104 -4.37 -7.11 -9.47
N GLY A 105 -4.40 -6.55 -8.26
CA GLY A 105 -4.90 -5.21 -8.01
C GLY A 105 -3.87 -4.10 -8.16
N LYS A 106 -4.20 -2.96 -7.59
CA LYS A 106 -3.38 -1.76 -7.71
C LYS A 106 -2.92 -1.29 -6.34
N VAL A 107 -1.62 -1.02 -6.20
CA VAL A 107 -1.02 -0.42 -5.01
C VAL A 107 -0.26 0.83 -5.42
N ASN A 108 -0.70 1.99 -4.91
CA ASN A 108 -0.05 3.26 -5.15
C ASN A 108 0.45 3.84 -3.82
N ILE A 109 1.75 4.05 -3.69
CA ILE A 109 2.36 4.71 -2.54
C ILE A 109 3.05 5.97 -3.03
N ILE A 110 2.55 7.12 -2.57
CA ILE A 110 2.94 8.44 -3.02
C ILE A 110 3.42 9.25 -1.83
N SER A 111 4.64 9.75 -1.89
CA SER A 111 5.20 10.64 -0.89
C SER A 111 5.68 11.95 -1.49
N LYS A 112 5.62 13.02 -0.71
CA LYS A 112 6.18 14.32 -1.10
C LYS A 112 7.68 14.38 -0.84
N ASP A 113 8.14 13.87 0.30
CA ASP A 113 9.55 13.91 0.68
C ASP A 113 10.22 12.55 0.52
N THR A 114 9.92 11.60 1.40
CA THR A 114 10.64 10.32 1.47
C THR A 114 9.69 9.14 1.48
N LEU A 115 10.05 8.09 0.75
CA LEU A 115 9.40 6.80 0.80
C LEU A 115 10.42 5.74 1.23
N LYS A 116 10.15 5.10 2.38
CA LYS A 116 10.95 3.99 2.89
C LYS A 116 10.16 2.69 2.81
N LEU A 117 10.74 1.69 2.17
CA LEU A 117 10.14 0.36 1.97
C LEU A 117 10.99 -0.69 2.69
N ASP A 118 10.37 -1.42 3.60
CA ASP A 118 10.98 -2.53 4.37
C ASP A 118 9.99 -3.69 4.56
N GLY A 119 8.89 -3.66 3.83
CA GLY A 119 7.78 -4.62 3.93
C GLY A 119 7.48 -5.32 2.62
N SER A 120 6.36 -6.05 2.59
CA SER A 120 5.97 -6.86 1.45
C SER A 120 4.69 -6.35 0.80
N ILE A 121 4.67 -6.39 -0.54
CA ILE A 121 3.52 -6.01 -1.36
C ILE A 121 3.25 -7.13 -2.37
N PHE A 122 2.04 -7.67 -2.33
CA PHE A 122 1.62 -8.76 -3.21
C PHE A 122 0.39 -8.33 -4.01
N ALA A 123 0.57 -8.11 -5.30
CA ALA A 123 -0.50 -7.78 -6.24
C ALA A 123 -0.57 -8.81 -7.37
N GLN A 124 -0.63 -10.08 -6.99
CA GLN A 124 -0.59 -11.22 -7.90
C GLN A 124 -1.93 -11.49 -8.57
N GLY A 125 -1.90 -11.92 -9.84
CA GLY A 125 -3.04 -12.44 -10.58
C GLY A 125 -3.00 -13.96 -10.64
N THR A 126 -4.01 -14.65 -10.10
CA THR A 126 -4.04 -16.12 -10.03
C THR A 126 -4.59 -16.79 -11.30
N LYS A 127 -5.29 -16.03 -12.13
CA LYS A 127 -5.91 -16.52 -13.38
C LYS A 127 -5.55 -15.68 -14.60
N GLU A 128 -5.29 -14.40 -14.38
CA GLU A 128 -5.05 -13.42 -15.42
C GLU A 128 -3.70 -12.71 -15.21
N LYS A 129 -3.68 -11.42 -15.51
CA LYS A 129 -2.49 -10.57 -15.36
C LYS A 129 -2.20 -10.25 -13.89
N GLY A 130 -0.94 -10.11 -13.57
CA GLY A 130 -0.48 -9.49 -12.34
C GLY A 130 -0.93 -8.04 -12.23
N GLY A 131 -0.83 -7.50 -11.02
CA GLY A 131 -1.28 -6.16 -10.70
C GLY A 131 -0.31 -5.05 -11.09
N SER A 132 -0.55 -3.88 -10.53
CA SER A 132 0.31 -2.71 -10.74
C SER A 132 0.71 -2.10 -9.40
N VAL A 133 2.00 -1.89 -9.21
CA VAL A 133 2.56 -1.21 -8.03
C VAL A 133 3.29 0.05 -8.49
N LEU A 134 2.92 1.18 -7.92
CA LEU A 134 3.54 2.48 -8.16
C LEU A 134 4.12 3.04 -6.86
N PHE A 135 5.41 3.32 -6.88
CA PHE A 135 6.12 4.13 -5.91
C PHE A 135 6.45 5.47 -6.53
N LEU A 136 5.99 6.54 -5.92
CA LEU A 136 6.27 7.91 -6.38
C LEU A 136 6.73 8.76 -5.21
N SER A 137 7.86 9.43 -5.36
CA SER A 137 8.36 10.40 -4.39
C SER A 137 8.91 11.65 -5.09
N GLU A 138 8.63 12.83 -4.54
CA GLU A 138 9.23 14.07 -5.05
C GLU A 138 10.70 14.20 -4.65
N LYS A 139 11.17 13.50 -3.60
CA LYS A 139 12.58 13.51 -3.23
C LYS A 139 13.21 12.14 -3.36
N SER A 140 13.03 11.25 -2.40
CA SER A 140 13.76 9.99 -2.37
C SER A 140 12.89 8.77 -2.11
N ILE A 141 13.27 7.66 -2.73
CA ILE A 141 12.75 6.33 -2.46
C ILE A 141 13.93 5.45 -2.02
N SER A 142 13.76 4.73 -0.94
CA SER A 142 14.71 3.71 -0.49
C SER A 142 13.99 2.42 -0.13
N SER A 143 14.53 1.29 -0.55
CA SER A 143 14.07 -0.02 -0.13
C SER A 143 15.22 -0.83 0.48
N THR A 144 14.89 -1.70 1.43
CA THR A 144 15.84 -2.60 2.08
C THR A 144 15.82 -3.98 1.41
N PRO A 145 16.81 -4.86 1.70
CA PRO A 145 16.79 -6.24 1.21
C PRO A 145 15.54 -7.05 1.66
N LYS A 146 14.86 -6.63 2.72
CA LYS A 146 13.62 -7.26 3.20
C LYS A 146 12.39 -6.90 2.35
N THR A 147 12.50 -5.88 1.51
CA THR A 147 11.39 -5.46 0.65
C THR A 147 11.10 -6.54 -0.40
N VAL A 148 9.86 -6.98 -0.46
CA VAL A 148 9.36 -7.92 -1.48
C VAL A 148 8.18 -7.29 -2.19
N VAL A 149 8.27 -7.18 -3.51
CA VAL A 149 7.15 -6.73 -4.35
C VAL A 149 6.90 -7.78 -5.42
N ASP A 150 5.73 -8.38 -5.40
CA ASP A 150 5.35 -9.44 -6.33
C ASP A 150 4.07 -9.08 -7.06
N VAL A 151 4.20 -8.88 -8.36
CA VAL A 151 3.11 -8.61 -9.30
C VAL A 151 3.00 -9.70 -10.37
N SER A 152 3.37 -10.93 -10.04
CA SER A 152 3.26 -12.06 -10.97
C SER A 152 1.81 -12.29 -11.41
N GLY A 153 1.63 -12.86 -12.56
CA GLY A 153 0.31 -13.22 -13.08
C GLY A 153 0.36 -14.55 -13.84
N ALA A 154 -0.75 -15.28 -13.86
CA ALA A 154 -0.84 -16.58 -14.53
C ALA A 154 -0.69 -16.48 -16.06
N ASN A 155 -1.19 -15.40 -16.67
CA ASN A 155 -1.14 -15.20 -18.12
C ASN A 155 -0.15 -14.09 -18.53
N LYS A 156 0.06 -13.11 -17.63
CA LYS A 156 0.95 -11.99 -17.88
C LYS A 156 1.42 -11.40 -16.56
N GLY A 157 2.71 -11.14 -16.42
CA GLY A 157 3.26 -10.37 -15.32
C GLY A 157 2.65 -8.98 -15.23
N GLY A 158 2.63 -8.41 -14.03
CA GLY A 158 2.16 -7.06 -13.77
C GLY A 158 3.23 -6.01 -14.03
N ARG A 159 3.05 -4.83 -13.40
CA ARG A 159 3.95 -3.70 -13.56
C ARG A 159 4.38 -3.13 -12.22
N ILE A 160 5.68 -2.92 -12.07
CA ILE A 160 6.26 -2.17 -10.95
C ILE A 160 6.91 -0.90 -11.52
N ARG A 161 6.60 0.24 -10.92
CA ARG A 161 7.22 1.52 -11.25
C ARG A 161 7.70 2.21 -9.99
N SER A 162 8.95 2.64 -9.97
CA SER A 162 9.56 3.41 -8.89
C SER A 162 10.14 4.70 -9.48
N LEU A 163 9.59 5.83 -9.09
CA LEU A 163 9.91 7.15 -9.62
C LEU A 163 10.23 8.11 -8.48
N ALA A 164 11.47 8.57 -8.41
CA ALA A 164 11.92 9.61 -7.49
C ALA A 164 12.61 10.73 -8.27
N LYS A 165 12.42 11.99 -7.84
CA LYS A 165 13.07 13.13 -8.51
C LYS A 165 14.56 13.24 -8.17
N SER A 166 14.97 12.81 -6.98
CA SER A 166 16.35 12.97 -6.51
C SER A 166 17.08 11.64 -6.38
N THR A 167 16.66 10.75 -5.50
CA THR A 167 17.36 9.50 -5.22
C THR A 167 16.41 8.32 -5.23
N ASN A 168 16.74 7.27 -5.96
CA ASN A 168 16.01 6.00 -5.97
C ASN A 168 16.99 4.86 -5.72
N THR A 169 17.03 4.37 -4.48
CA THR A 169 17.89 3.26 -4.06
C THR A 169 17.03 2.03 -3.79
N SER A 170 17.22 0.98 -4.57
CA SER A 170 16.42 -0.25 -4.49
C SER A 170 17.32 -1.45 -4.25
N SER A 171 17.07 -2.18 -3.15
CA SER A 171 17.81 -3.39 -2.76
C SER A 171 16.91 -4.57 -2.39
N GLY A 172 15.64 -4.53 -2.71
CA GLY A 172 14.68 -5.61 -2.43
C GLY A 172 14.48 -6.59 -3.59
N THR A 173 13.56 -7.51 -3.43
CA THR A 173 13.12 -8.46 -4.45
C THR A 173 11.87 -7.95 -5.17
N PHE A 174 11.96 -7.79 -6.48
CA PHE A 174 10.87 -7.30 -7.33
C PHE A 174 10.56 -8.36 -8.39
N LYS A 175 9.35 -8.93 -8.36
CA LYS A 175 8.91 -10.02 -9.25
C LYS A 175 7.76 -9.58 -10.15
N SER A 176 7.88 -9.85 -11.44
CA SER A 176 6.85 -9.60 -12.45
C SER A 176 6.92 -10.69 -13.54
N CYS A 177 6.77 -11.95 -13.15
CA CYS A 177 6.85 -13.09 -14.06
C CYS A 177 5.49 -13.75 -14.29
N LEU A 178 5.46 -14.61 -15.33
CA LEU A 178 4.39 -15.56 -15.58
C LEU A 178 4.45 -16.66 -14.52
#